data_896b45117d64577b3a28a7311c117e10
#
_entry.id   896b45117d64577b3a28a7311c117e10
#
_cell.length_a   1.000
_cell.length_b   1.000
_cell.length_c   1.000
_cell.angle_alpha   90.00
_cell.angle_beta   90.00
_cell.angle_gamma   90.00
#
_symmetry.space_group_name_H-M   'P 1'
#
loop_
_entity.id
_entity.type
_entity.pdbx_description
1 polymer ?
#
loop_
_entity_poly.entity_id
_entity_poly.type
_entity_poly.pdbx_seq_one_letter_code
_entity_poly.pdbx_strand_id
1 'polypeptide(L)'
;MTLTEFLLARIAEDEAAARACVYPPHDGYKPHPELSRWFYREGGEVEYVQTPEMLAHKYPERLYVTCDGEGLTPAVGEVHGEHIARHDPARVLAECEAKRRIVAEAFEVAATIDGEWGCCHDADDIRRGYREPTPGWGDEAEPLPEGCAGPEVAGKFLQALAAVYAGHEDYRQEWKP
;
A
#
# COMPACT_ATOMS: atom_id res chain seq x y z
N MET A 1 3.41 -16.50 9.47
CA MET A 1 3.04 -15.39 8.56
C MET A 1 3.42 -15.79 7.16
N THR A 2 2.45 -15.81 6.24
CA THR A 2 2.64 -16.05 4.80
C THR A 2 3.16 -14.77 4.12
N LEU A 3 3.62 -14.88 2.86
CA LEU A 3 4.03 -13.72 2.06
C LEU A 3 2.87 -12.72 1.86
N THR A 4 1.67 -13.23 1.64
CA THR A 4 0.45 -12.40 1.50
C THR A 4 0.12 -11.64 2.77
N GLU A 5 0.14 -12.31 3.93
CA GLU A 5 -0.09 -11.67 5.22
C GLU A 5 0.96 -10.60 5.52
N PHE A 6 2.23 -10.88 5.20
CA PHE A 6 3.31 -9.91 5.32
C PHE A 6 3.03 -8.67 4.48
N LEU A 7 2.74 -8.84 3.18
CA LEU A 7 2.45 -7.72 2.28
C LEU A 7 1.27 -6.88 2.74
N LEU A 8 0.17 -7.50 3.12
CA LEU A 8 -1.02 -6.78 3.58
C LEU A 8 -0.75 -6.01 4.88
N ALA A 9 0.06 -6.56 5.79
CA ALA A 9 0.48 -5.88 7.00
C ALA A 9 1.34 -4.64 6.68
N ARG A 10 2.35 -4.76 5.80
CA ARG A 10 3.20 -3.61 5.40
C ARG A 10 2.42 -2.52 4.68
N ILE A 11 1.50 -2.91 3.78
CA ILE A 11 0.62 -1.95 3.10
C ILE A 11 -0.27 -1.22 4.13
N ALA A 12 -0.77 -1.91 5.15
CA ALA A 12 -1.56 -1.29 6.20
C ALA A 12 -0.75 -0.30 7.06
N GLU A 13 0.51 -0.57 7.30
CA GLU A 13 1.42 0.36 8.00
C GLU A 13 1.72 1.61 7.17
N ASP A 14 2.06 1.44 5.88
CA ASP A 14 2.25 2.56 4.96
C ASP A 14 0.99 3.45 4.93
N GLU A 15 -0.19 2.84 4.86
CA GLU A 15 -1.47 3.54 4.87
C GLU A 15 -1.73 4.27 6.18
N ALA A 16 -1.44 3.65 7.32
CA ALA A 16 -1.58 4.28 8.63
C ALA A 16 -0.65 5.48 8.78
N ALA A 17 0.60 5.34 8.35
CA ALA A 17 1.59 6.43 8.34
C ALA A 17 1.12 7.60 7.46
N ALA A 18 0.65 7.30 6.23
CA ALA A 18 0.15 8.34 5.33
C ALA A 18 -1.07 9.06 5.92
N ARG A 19 -2.01 8.34 6.52
CA ARG A 19 -3.18 8.95 7.18
C ARG A 19 -2.80 9.81 8.37
N ALA A 20 -1.76 9.44 9.12
CA ALA A 20 -1.26 10.23 10.23
C ALA A 20 -0.63 11.56 9.77
N CYS A 21 -0.14 11.63 8.51
CA CYS A 21 0.41 12.84 7.91
C CYS A 21 -0.66 13.76 7.30
N VAL A 22 -1.92 13.32 7.20
CA VAL A 22 -3.02 14.18 6.76
C VAL A 22 -3.35 15.16 7.87
N TYR A 23 -2.86 16.39 7.74
CA TYR A 23 -2.92 17.49 8.68
C TYR A 23 -3.21 17.06 10.13
N PRO A 24 -2.17 16.84 10.95
CA PRO A 24 -2.33 16.27 12.26
C PRO A 24 -3.26 17.12 13.13
N PRO A 25 -4.08 16.51 13.97
CA PRO A 25 -4.90 17.23 14.90
C PRO A 25 -3.99 17.99 15.88
N HIS A 26 -3.87 19.29 15.72
CA HIS A 26 -3.58 20.13 16.89
C HIS A 26 -4.74 19.97 17.85
N ASP A 27 -4.48 20.00 19.14
CA ASP A 27 -5.45 19.76 20.22
C ASP A 27 -6.90 20.13 19.85
N GLY A 28 -7.72 19.11 19.53
CA GLY A 28 -9.13 19.28 19.24
C GLY A 28 -9.53 19.35 17.75
N TYR A 29 -8.61 19.35 16.78
CA TYR A 29 -8.92 19.32 15.36
C TYR A 29 -9.00 17.89 14.84
N LYS A 30 -10.03 17.59 14.01
CA LYS A 30 -10.14 16.31 13.31
C LYS A 30 -9.20 16.31 12.10
N PRO A 31 -8.66 15.12 11.71
CA PRO A 31 -7.93 14.99 10.45
C PRO A 31 -8.77 15.56 9.29
N HIS A 32 -8.12 16.30 8.39
CA HIS A 32 -8.75 16.87 7.20
C HIS A 32 -8.26 16.13 5.95
N PRO A 33 -8.99 15.11 5.46
CA PRO A 33 -8.59 14.31 4.29
C PRO A 33 -8.33 15.16 3.05
N GLU A 34 -9.00 16.30 2.94
CA GLU A 34 -8.79 17.29 1.87
C GLU A 34 -7.40 17.93 1.86
N LEU A 35 -6.68 17.88 2.99
CA LEU A 35 -5.30 18.38 3.12
C LEU A 35 -4.25 17.28 2.99
N SER A 36 -4.52 16.28 2.16
CA SER A 36 -3.63 15.14 1.92
C SER A 36 -2.62 15.36 0.79
N ARG A 37 -2.72 16.47 0.06
CA ARG A 37 -1.83 16.82 -1.04
C ARG A 37 -0.90 17.94 -0.66
N TRP A 38 0.36 17.84 -1.13
CA TRP A 38 1.43 18.79 -0.83
C TRP A 38 2.07 19.30 -2.13
N PHE A 39 2.67 20.48 -2.07
CA PHE A 39 3.51 20.98 -3.14
C PHE A 39 4.72 21.72 -2.56
N TYR A 40 5.83 21.68 -3.30
CA TYR A 40 7.04 22.43 -2.96
C TYR A 40 6.95 23.83 -3.53
N ARG A 41 7.36 24.81 -2.73
CA ARG A 41 7.52 26.22 -3.13
C ARG A 41 8.99 26.61 -3.07
N GLU A 42 9.41 27.41 -4.02
CA GLU A 42 10.73 28.06 -4.01
C GLU A 42 10.94 28.79 -2.68
N GLY A 43 12.08 28.50 -2.01
CA GLY A 43 12.36 29.03 -0.66
C GLY A 43 12.44 27.97 0.44
N GLY A 44 12.17 26.69 0.13
CA GLY A 44 12.32 25.57 1.08
C GLY A 44 11.03 25.16 1.77
N GLU A 45 9.91 25.67 1.33
CA GLU A 45 8.61 25.40 1.91
C GLU A 45 7.89 24.27 1.19
N VAL A 46 7.32 23.34 1.95
CA VAL A 46 6.32 22.39 1.45
C VAL A 46 4.98 22.78 2.07
N GLU A 47 4.03 23.10 1.22
CA GLU A 47 2.71 23.58 1.61
C GLU A 47 1.65 22.52 1.35
N TYR A 48 0.56 22.53 2.14
CA TYR A 48 -0.65 21.80 1.83
C TYR A 48 -1.38 22.47 0.65
N VAL A 49 -1.89 21.65 -0.28
CA VAL A 49 -2.74 22.15 -1.37
C VAL A 49 -4.08 22.54 -0.81
N GLN A 50 -4.37 23.84 -0.78
CA GLN A 50 -5.63 24.39 -0.32
C GLN A 50 -6.47 24.85 -1.52
N THR A 51 -7.78 24.54 -1.54
CA THR A 51 -8.70 25.07 -2.54
C THR A 51 -9.03 26.54 -2.26
N PRO A 52 -9.46 27.32 -3.26
CA PRO A 52 -9.90 28.68 -3.02
C PRO A 52 -11.01 28.82 -1.96
N GLU A 53 -11.90 27.83 -1.87
CA GLU A 53 -12.96 27.78 -0.87
C GLU A 53 -12.39 27.57 0.55
N MET A 54 -11.39 26.70 0.69
CA MET A 54 -10.69 26.49 1.96
C MET A 54 -10.01 27.76 2.43
N LEU A 55 -9.31 28.46 1.54
CA LEU A 55 -8.66 29.73 1.85
C LEU A 55 -9.66 30.83 2.23
N ALA A 56 -10.84 30.86 1.59
CA ALA A 56 -11.85 31.89 1.84
C ALA A 56 -12.62 31.67 3.15
N HIS A 57 -12.87 30.43 3.56
CA HIS A 57 -13.85 30.13 4.60
C HIS A 57 -13.38 29.24 5.73
N LYS A 58 -12.39 28.39 5.49
CA LYS A 58 -12.03 27.34 6.43
C LYS A 58 -10.61 27.50 6.98
N TYR A 59 -9.66 27.80 6.09
CA TYR A 59 -8.26 28.00 6.41
C TYR A 59 -7.74 29.22 5.65
N PRO A 60 -7.92 30.44 6.21
CA PRO A 60 -7.52 31.68 5.54
C PRO A 60 -6.01 31.87 5.44
N GLU A 61 -5.26 31.12 6.26
CA GLU A 61 -3.81 31.16 6.30
C GLU A 61 -3.21 30.00 5.52
N ARG A 62 -1.99 30.16 5.04
CA ARG A 62 -1.25 29.06 4.43
C ARG A 62 -0.89 28.04 5.48
N LEU A 63 -1.01 26.77 5.13
CA LEU A 63 -0.64 25.66 6.00
C LEU A 63 0.64 25.00 5.45
N TYR A 64 1.62 24.85 6.29
CA TYR A 64 2.95 24.35 5.94
C TYR A 64 3.19 22.96 6.51
N VAL A 65 3.82 22.10 5.68
CA VAL A 65 4.45 20.84 6.14
C VAL A 65 5.87 21.15 6.61
N THR A 66 6.61 21.93 5.81
CA THR A 66 7.98 22.40 6.18
C THR A 66 8.06 23.91 5.99
N CYS A 67 8.44 24.63 7.03
CA CYS A 67 8.67 26.05 6.99
C CYS A 67 9.42 26.47 8.28
N ASP A 68 10.38 27.39 8.16
CA ASP A 68 11.08 27.89 9.33
C ASP A 68 10.13 28.69 10.25
N GLY A 69 9.87 28.13 11.43
CA GLY A 69 9.08 28.75 12.48
C GLY A 69 7.58 28.49 12.46
N GLU A 70 6.99 28.04 11.34
CA GLU A 70 5.53 27.87 11.19
C GLU A 70 5.11 26.47 10.73
N GLY A 71 6.01 25.67 10.14
CA GLY A 71 5.74 24.32 9.69
C GLY A 71 5.90 23.25 10.77
N LEU A 72 5.53 22.03 10.43
CA LEU A 72 5.75 20.85 11.29
C LEU A 72 7.23 20.52 11.43
N THR A 73 8.02 20.88 10.43
CA THR A 73 9.49 20.72 10.39
C THR A 73 10.14 21.98 9.79
N PRO A 74 11.45 22.22 10.03
CA PRO A 74 12.18 23.29 9.38
C PRO A 74 12.11 23.23 7.86
N ALA A 75 12.39 24.35 7.19
CA ALA A 75 12.54 24.44 5.75
C ALA A 75 13.59 23.45 5.23
N VAL A 76 13.41 22.94 4.04
CA VAL A 76 14.26 21.93 3.41
C VAL A 76 14.78 22.42 2.06
N GLY A 77 15.95 21.93 1.64
CA GLY A 77 16.46 22.23 0.32
C GLY A 77 15.57 21.70 -0.80
N GLU A 78 15.61 22.36 -1.96
CA GLU A 78 14.75 22.12 -3.14
C GLU A 78 14.58 20.64 -3.47
N VAL A 79 15.68 19.90 -3.64
CA VAL A 79 15.64 18.47 -3.99
C VAL A 79 14.84 17.63 -2.96
N HIS A 80 15.02 17.93 -1.68
CA HIS A 80 14.31 17.24 -0.61
C HIS A 80 12.85 17.67 -0.55
N GLY A 81 12.57 18.97 -0.71
CA GLY A 81 11.22 19.50 -0.70
C GLY A 81 10.38 18.97 -1.84
N GLU A 82 10.93 18.90 -3.06
CA GLU A 82 10.26 18.27 -4.19
C GLU A 82 9.99 16.78 -3.96
N HIS A 83 10.95 16.06 -3.35
CA HIS A 83 10.77 14.66 -3.02
C HIS A 83 9.65 14.47 -1.98
N ILE A 84 9.63 15.25 -0.91
CA ILE A 84 8.60 15.21 0.13
C ILE A 84 7.23 15.50 -0.50
N ALA A 85 7.11 16.58 -1.29
CA ALA A 85 5.87 16.95 -1.94
C ALA A 85 5.36 15.87 -2.91
N ARG A 86 6.27 15.19 -3.62
CA ARG A 86 5.92 14.10 -4.54
C ARG A 86 5.38 12.85 -3.83
N HIS A 87 5.78 12.63 -2.59
CA HIS A 87 5.35 11.49 -1.77
C HIS A 87 4.33 11.91 -0.72
N ASP A 88 3.41 12.75 -1.12
CA ASP A 88 2.31 13.23 -0.28
C ASP A 88 1.38 12.07 0.18
N PRO A 89 0.61 12.26 1.26
CA PRO A 89 -0.29 11.23 1.76
C PRO A 89 -1.29 10.72 0.72
N ALA A 90 -1.81 11.59 -0.16
CA ALA A 90 -2.76 11.18 -1.19
C ALA A 90 -2.15 10.18 -2.16
N ARG A 91 -0.91 10.41 -2.59
CA ARG A 91 -0.17 9.49 -3.45
C ARG A 91 0.12 8.17 -2.74
N VAL A 92 0.62 8.21 -1.52
CA VAL A 92 0.93 6.99 -0.75
C VAL A 92 -0.33 6.15 -0.55
N LEU A 93 -1.47 6.76 -0.23
CA LEU A 93 -2.75 6.05 -0.11
C LEU A 93 -3.20 5.41 -1.43
N ALA A 94 -3.04 6.11 -2.56
CA ALA A 94 -3.33 5.55 -3.88
C ALA A 94 -2.39 4.38 -4.24
N GLU A 95 -1.10 4.47 -3.89
CA GLU A 95 -0.14 3.38 -4.06
C GLU A 95 -0.49 2.17 -3.17
N CYS A 96 -0.94 2.37 -1.93
CA CYS A 96 -1.41 1.30 -1.05
C CYS A 96 -2.63 0.58 -1.63
N GLU A 97 -3.60 1.32 -2.17
CA GLU A 97 -4.75 0.73 -2.85
C GLU A 97 -4.33 -0.07 -4.09
N ALA A 98 -3.45 0.49 -4.93
CA ALA A 98 -2.92 -0.21 -6.10
C ALA A 98 -2.19 -1.50 -5.73
N LYS A 99 -1.34 -1.48 -4.69
CA LYS A 99 -0.66 -2.67 -4.17
C LYS A 99 -1.66 -3.75 -3.71
N ARG A 100 -2.73 -3.37 -2.98
CA ARG A 100 -3.78 -4.33 -2.57
C ARG A 100 -4.47 -4.97 -3.76
N ARG A 101 -4.78 -4.17 -4.79
CA ARG A 101 -5.37 -4.69 -6.02
C ARG A 101 -4.44 -5.67 -6.71
N ILE A 102 -3.14 -5.36 -6.82
CA ILE A 102 -2.16 -6.27 -7.41
C ILE A 102 -2.10 -7.58 -6.62
N VAL A 103 -2.13 -7.52 -5.27
CA VAL A 103 -2.19 -8.74 -4.44
C VAL A 103 -3.43 -9.58 -4.74
N ALA A 104 -4.60 -8.95 -4.87
CA ALA A 104 -5.85 -9.66 -5.19
C ALA A 104 -5.80 -10.24 -6.62
N GLU A 105 -5.46 -9.43 -7.61
CA GLU A 105 -5.40 -9.83 -9.03
C GLU A 105 -4.38 -10.94 -9.29
N ALA A 106 -3.29 -11.01 -8.52
CA ALA A 106 -2.30 -12.06 -8.66
C ALA A 106 -2.91 -13.46 -8.51
N PHE A 107 -3.88 -13.63 -7.62
CA PHE A 107 -4.59 -14.89 -7.42
C PHE A 107 -5.64 -15.15 -8.49
N GLU A 108 -6.34 -14.12 -8.95
CA GLU A 108 -7.33 -14.25 -10.03
C GLU A 108 -6.67 -14.65 -11.35
N VAL A 109 -5.55 -14.02 -11.69
CA VAL A 109 -4.74 -14.37 -12.86
C VAL A 109 -4.21 -15.80 -12.74
N ALA A 110 -3.72 -16.19 -11.58
CA ALA A 110 -3.22 -17.53 -11.31
C ALA A 110 -4.32 -18.59 -11.50
N ALA A 111 -5.52 -18.35 -10.97
CA ALA A 111 -6.67 -19.23 -11.14
C ALA A 111 -7.10 -19.33 -12.61
N THR A 112 -7.06 -18.23 -13.35
CA THR A 112 -7.36 -18.24 -14.79
C THR A 112 -6.37 -19.11 -15.58
N ILE A 113 -5.07 -18.99 -15.28
CA ILE A 113 -4.03 -19.80 -15.91
C ILE A 113 -4.24 -21.27 -15.60
N ASP A 114 -4.47 -21.64 -14.33
CA ASP A 114 -4.73 -23.01 -13.94
C ASP A 114 -6.00 -23.57 -14.59
N GLY A 115 -7.05 -22.75 -14.72
CA GLY A 115 -8.29 -23.11 -15.42
C GLY A 115 -8.07 -23.45 -16.90
N GLU A 116 -7.21 -22.70 -17.61
CA GLU A 116 -6.84 -22.96 -19.00
C GLU A 116 -6.11 -24.31 -19.17
N TRP A 117 -5.40 -24.77 -18.14
CA TRP A 117 -4.71 -26.07 -18.11
C TRP A 117 -5.58 -27.21 -17.56
N GLY A 118 -6.86 -26.94 -17.30
CA GLY A 118 -7.83 -27.94 -16.84
C GLY A 118 -7.81 -28.18 -15.32
N CYS A 119 -7.16 -27.32 -14.56
CA CYS A 119 -7.26 -27.32 -13.11
C CYS A 119 -8.58 -26.66 -12.67
N CYS A 120 -9.12 -27.07 -11.54
CA CYS A 120 -10.39 -26.55 -11.00
C CYS A 120 -10.20 -25.66 -9.75
N HIS A 121 -9.01 -25.09 -9.58
CA HIS A 121 -8.69 -24.24 -8.44
C HIS A 121 -9.16 -22.82 -8.69
N ASP A 122 -9.83 -22.23 -7.72
CA ASP A 122 -10.16 -20.81 -7.73
C ASP A 122 -9.06 -19.98 -7.05
N ALA A 123 -9.23 -18.66 -7.08
CA ALA A 123 -8.28 -17.73 -6.47
C ALA A 123 -8.10 -17.94 -4.97
N ASP A 124 -9.13 -18.38 -4.27
CA ASP A 124 -9.10 -18.66 -2.84
C ASP A 124 -8.36 -19.96 -2.53
N ASP A 125 -8.50 -20.99 -3.37
CA ASP A 125 -7.73 -22.22 -3.27
C ASP A 125 -6.23 -21.94 -3.40
N ILE A 126 -5.85 -21.16 -4.41
CA ILE A 126 -4.45 -20.78 -4.64
C ILE A 126 -3.91 -19.93 -3.49
N ARG A 127 -4.70 -18.97 -3.00
CA ARG A 127 -4.32 -18.10 -1.86
C ARG A 127 -4.09 -18.90 -0.59
N ARG A 128 -4.90 -19.93 -0.34
CA ARG A 128 -4.77 -20.83 0.83
C ARG A 128 -3.68 -21.87 0.64
N GLY A 129 -3.25 -22.12 -0.59
CA GLY A 129 -2.26 -23.14 -0.92
C GLY A 129 -2.79 -24.57 -0.83
N TYR A 130 -4.11 -24.75 -0.76
CA TYR A 130 -4.77 -26.06 -0.73
C TYR A 130 -6.17 -25.98 -1.32
N ARG A 131 -6.68 -27.14 -1.70
CA ARG A 131 -8.07 -27.32 -2.09
C ARG A 131 -8.87 -27.73 -0.87
N GLU A 132 -10.04 -27.12 -0.68
CA GLU A 132 -10.98 -27.61 0.33
C GLU A 132 -11.47 -29.01 -0.02
N PRO A 133 -11.55 -29.94 0.97
CA PRO A 133 -12.09 -31.27 0.73
C PRO A 133 -13.54 -31.16 0.24
N THR A 134 -13.84 -31.84 -0.86
CA THR A 134 -15.21 -31.93 -1.35
C THR A 134 -16.03 -32.71 -0.33
N PRO A 135 -17.20 -32.19 0.12
CA PRO A 135 -18.03 -32.91 1.08
C PRO A 135 -18.31 -34.33 0.60
N GLY A 136 -17.90 -35.34 1.36
CA GLY A 136 -18.07 -36.76 1.05
C GLY A 136 -16.81 -37.50 0.59
N TRP A 137 -15.66 -36.84 0.46
CA TRP A 137 -14.38 -37.46 0.02
C TRP A 137 -13.28 -37.43 1.07
N GLY A 138 -13.61 -37.33 2.31
CA GLY A 138 -12.67 -37.27 3.43
C GLY A 138 -12.46 -35.85 3.95
N ASP A 139 -12.15 -35.76 5.25
CA ASP A 139 -12.06 -34.47 5.96
C ASP A 139 -10.67 -33.82 5.89
N GLU A 140 -9.73 -34.36 5.11
CA GLU A 140 -8.38 -33.80 4.97
C GLU A 140 -8.27 -32.90 3.75
N ALA A 141 -7.81 -31.67 3.96
CA ALA A 141 -7.51 -30.73 2.88
C ALA A 141 -6.41 -31.31 1.99
N GLU A 142 -6.67 -31.42 0.69
CA GLU A 142 -5.67 -31.87 -0.28
C GLU A 142 -4.77 -30.71 -0.71
N PRO A 143 -3.46 -30.91 -0.75
CA PRO A 143 -2.56 -29.93 -1.33
C PRO A 143 -2.85 -29.72 -2.82
N LEU A 144 -2.56 -28.54 -3.36
CA LEU A 144 -2.66 -28.31 -4.79
C LEU A 144 -1.82 -29.36 -5.55
N PRO A 145 -2.37 -29.92 -6.66
CA PRO A 145 -1.65 -30.91 -7.44
C PRO A 145 -0.29 -30.41 -7.93
N GLU A 146 0.69 -31.30 -7.96
CA GLU A 146 1.98 -30.99 -8.59
C GLU A 146 1.75 -30.63 -10.06
N GLY A 147 2.32 -29.49 -10.48
CA GLY A 147 2.24 -29.02 -11.87
C GLY A 147 1.23 -27.90 -12.12
N CYS A 148 0.46 -27.46 -11.11
CA CYS A 148 -0.31 -26.23 -11.22
C CYS A 148 0.61 -25.01 -11.31
N ALA A 149 0.48 -24.20 -12.36
CA ALA A 149 1.31 -23.03 -12.59
C ALA A 149 0.87 -21.81 -11.75
N GLY A 150 -0.40 -21.78 -11.34
CA GLY A 150 -1.01 -20.65 -10.64
C GLY A 150 -0.26 -20.21 -9.38
N PRO A 151 0.09 -21.12 -8.44
CA PRO A 151 0.82 -20.75 -7.23
C PRO A 151 2.19 -20.12 -7.50
N GLU A 152 2.90 -20.62 -8.53
CA GLU A 152 4.20 -20.07 -8.93
C GLU A 152 4.04 -18.68 -9.54
N VAL A 153 3.02 -18.46 -10.38
CA VAL A 153 2.73 -17.19 -11.03
C VAL A 153 2.34 -16.14 -9.97
N ALA A 154 1.38 -16.45 -9.09
CA ALA A 154 1.01 -15.57 -8.00
C ALA A 154 2.23 -15.23 -7.12
N GLY A 155 3.03 -16.24 -6.76
CA GLY A 155 4.24 -16.08 -5.96
C GLY A 155 5.23 -15.08 -6.55
N LYS A 156 5.46 -15.09 -7.86
CA LYS A 156 6.37 -14.15 -8.54
C LYS A 156 5.89 -12.69 -8.42
N PHE A 157 4.59 -12.43 -8.58
CA PHE A 157 4.05 -11.09 -8.39
C PHE A 157 4.18 -10.61 -6.94
N LEU A 158 3.85 -11.47 -5.99
CA LEU A 158 3.93 -11.14 -4.57
C LEU A 158 5.38 -10.94 -4.11
N GLN A 159 6.33 -11.75 -4.59
CA GLN A 159 7.76 -11.57 -4.30
C GLN A 159 8.28 -10.25 -4.85
N ALA A 160 7.90 -9.87 -6.07
CA ALA A 160 8.29 -8.59 -6.66
C ALA A 160 7.75 -7.40 -5.83
N LEU A 161 6.50 -7.47 -5.36
CA LEU A 161 5.96 -6.45 -4.45
C LEU A 161 6.68 -6.44 -3.10
N ALA A 162 7.00 -7.61 -2.53
CA ALA A 162 7.64 -7.71 -1.23
C ALA A 162 9.08 -7.19 -1.22
N ALA A 163 9.74 -7.16 -2.37
CA ALA A 163 11.12 -6.68 -2.48
C ALA A 163 11.31 -5.24 -1.99
N VAL A 164 10.28 -4.38 -2.07
CA VAL A 164 10.34 -3.00 -1.54
C VAL A 164 10.44 -2.97 -0.02
N TYR A 165 10.06 -4.04 0.66
CA TYR A 165 10.10 -4.21 2.11
C TYR A 165 11.25 -5.12 2.58
N ALA A 166 12.24 -5.38 1.73
CA ALA A 166 13.35 -6.31 2.03
C ALA A 166 14.19 -5.93 3.27
N GLY A 167 14.12 -4.67 3.71
CA GLY A 167 14.76 -4.19 4.94
C GLY A 167 13.96 -4.41 6.22
N HIS A 168 12.73 -4.90 6.12
CA HIS A 168 11.87 -5.11 7.27
C HIS A 168 12.30 -6.37 8.06
N GLU A 169 12.20 -6.32 9.41
CA GLU A 169 12.62 -7.42 10.28
C GLU A 169 11.89 -8.74 10.04
N ASP A 170 10.61 -8.67 9.67
CA ASP A 170 9.77 -9.83 9.34
C ASP A 170 9.97 -10.34 7.90
N TYR A 171 10.80 -9.69 7.08
CA TYR A 171 11.05 -10.11 5.71
C TYR A 171 11.88 -11.39 5.68
N ARG A 172 11.37 -12.42 4.99
CA ARG A 172 12.06 -13.70 4.89
C ARG A 172 12.90 -13.80 3.61
N GLN A 173 14.09 -14.36 3.72
CA GLN A 173 15.00 -14.54 2.59
C GLN A 173 14.42 -15.42 1.47
N GLU A 174 13.54 -16.36 1.82
CA GLU A 174 12.83 -17.21 0.87
C GLU A 174 11.85 -16.44 -0.05
N TRP A 175 11.53 -15.19 0.28
CA TRP A 175 10.65 -14.32 -0.52
C TRP A 175 11.39 -13.45 -1.53
N LYS A 176 12.70 -13.59 -1.63
CA LYS A 176 13.45 -12.89 -2.68
C LYS A 176 13.00 -13.36 -4.06
N PRO A 177 12.76 -12.39 -5.02
CA PRO A 177 12.42 -12.73 -6.39
C PRO A 177 13.53 -13.49 -7.13
#